data_6776573fd8d3ebff71fe328295570ffd
#
_entry.id   6776573fd8d3ebff71fe328295570ffd
#
_cell.length_a   1.000
_cell.length_b   1.000
_cell.length_c   1.000
_cell.angle_alpha   90.00
_cell.angle_beta   90.00
_cell.angle_gamma   90.00
#
_symmetry.space_group_name_H-M   'P 1'
#
loop_
_entity.id
_entity.type
_entity.pdbx_description
1 polymer ?
#
loop_
_entity_poly.entity_id
_entity_poly.type
_entity_poly.pdbx_seq_one_letter_code
_entity_poly.pdbx_strand_id
1 'polypeptide(L)'
;MGNTVSNATKLMPIVEKAVKALYGKTVQNIRIMKAEQFPLFKEPKQGWLVHAEFNDEKYEYSVQMDIQMADGRITRSVELHRLPLSK
;
A
#
# COMPACT_ATOMS: atom_id res chain seq x y z
N MET A 1 11.38 0.42 20.73
CA MET A 1 11.40 1.09 19.58
C MET A 1 10.46 0.59 18.62
N GLY A 2 9.52 1.20 18.30
CA GLY A 2 8.51 0.72 17.45
C GLY A 2 8.84 0.89 16.00
N ASN A 3 8.04 0.27 15.16
CA ASN A 3 8.10 0.46 13.73
C ASN A 3 7.09 1.54 13.34
N THR A 4 7.16 2.67 14.08
CA THR A 4 6.24 3.76 13.85
C THR A 4 6.40 4.32 12.45
N VAL A 5 5.30 4.48 11.75
CA VAL A 5 5.28 5.00 10.40
C VAL A 5 4.74 6.42 10.45
N SER A 6 5.62 7.36 10.74
CA SER A 6 5.22 8.75 10.94
C SER A 6 5.33 9.60 9.69
N ASN A 7 5.92 9.09 8.63
CA ASN A 7 5.98 9.82 7.37
C ASN A 7 5.90 8.87 6.18
N ALA A 8 5.61 9.44 5.03
CA ALA A 8 5.31 8.65 3.84
C ALA A 8 6.51 7.88 3.29
N THR A 9 7.72 8.30 3.63
CA THR A 9 8.90 7.61 3.10
C THR A 9 9.05 6.18 3.61
N LYS A 10 8.39 5.88 4.73
CA LYS A 10 8.44 4.54 5.32
C LYS A 10 7.40 3.60 4.73
N LEU A 11 6.49 4.11 3.92
CA LEU A 11 5.39 3.30 3.40
C LEU A 11 5.83 2.35 2.28
N MET A 12 6.77 2.77 1.45
CA MET A 12 7.14 1.98 0.28
C MET A 12 7.64 0.58 0.63
N PRO A 13 8.55 0.40 1.59
CA PRO A 13 8.97 -0.95 1.95
C PRO A 13 7.83 -1.82 2.48
N ILE A 14 6.90 -1.20 3.21
CA ILE A 14 5.74 -1.93 3.75
C ILE A 14 4.85 -2.41 2.61
N VAL A 15 4.56 -1.52 1.66
CA VAL A 15 3.71 -1.84 0.52
C VAL A 15 4.37 -2.90 -0.36
N GLU A 16 5.67 -2.77 -0.64
CA GLU A 16 6.39 -3.74 -1.44
C GLU A 16 6.33 -5.13 -0.84
N LYS A 17 6.59 -5.22 0.45
CA LYS A 17 6.57 -6.52 1.14
C LYS A 17 5.19 -7.15 1.07
N ALA A 18 4.15 -6.35 1.31
CA ALA A 18 2.79 -6.84 1.30
C ALA A 18 2.36 -7.30 -0.10
N VAL A 19 2.69 -6.51 -1.11
CA VAL A 19 2.32 -6.85 -2.48
C VAL A 19 2.99 -8.14 -2.91
N LYS A 20 4.27 -8.29 -2.61
CA LYS A 20 4.99 -9.51 -2.96
C LYS A 20 4.47 -10.73 -2.21
N ALA A 21 4.03 -10.54 -0.96
CA ALA A 21 3.45 -11.63 -0.19
C ALA A 21 2.10 -12.06 -0.73
N LEU A 22 1.29 -11.11 -1.21
CA LEU A 22 -0.06 -11.40 -1.69
C LEU A 22 -0.11 -11.83 -3.14
N TYR A 23 0.77 -11.30 -3.97
CA TYR A 23 0.70 -11.49 -5.44
C TYR A 23 1.89 -12.22 -6.03
N GLY A 24 2.93 -12.49 -5.23
CA GLY A 24 4.08 -13.24 -5.69
C GLY A 24 5.25 -12.37 -6.10
N LYS A 25 6.33 -13.02 -6.44
CA LYS A 25 7.60 -12.32 -6.70
C LYS A 25 7.69 -11.72 -8.09
N THR A 26 6.74 -12.03 -8.97
CA THR A 26 6.76 -11.52 -10.33
C THR A 26 6.21 -10.11 -10.44
N VAL A 27 5.69 -9.55 -9.34
CA VAL A 27 5.18 -8.18 -9.37
C VAL A 27 6.33 -7.20 -9.55
N GLN A 28 6.04 -6.14 -10.28
CA GLN A 28 7.03 -5.11 -10.57
C GLN A 28 6.34 -3.76 -10.74
N ASN A 29 7.12 -2.72 -10.82
CA ASN A 29 6.63 -1.34 -10.98
C ASN A 29 5.69 -0.94 -9.84
N ILE A 30 6.02 -1.36 -8.62
CA ILE A 30 5.22 -1.03 -7.45
C ILE A 30 5.40 0.45 -7.15
N ARG A 31 4.29 1.17 -7.07
CA ARG A 31 4.33 2.60 -6.80
C ARG A 31 3.14 3.01 -5.95
N ILE A 32 3.37 4.00 -5.10
CA ILE A 32 2.32 4.57 -4.28
C ILE A 32 1.78 5.78 -5.01
N MET A 33 0.49 5.72 -5.37
CA MET A 33 -0.16 6.78 -6.12
C MET A 33 -0.68 7.87 -5.19
N LYS A 34 -1.10 7.46 -3.98
CA LYS A 34 -1.66 8.40 -3.03
C LYS A 34 -1.49 7.84 -1.63
N ALA A 35 -1.22 8.70 -0.68
CA ALA A 35 -1.12 8.30 0.73
C ALA A 35 -1.70 9.43 1.57
N GLU A 36 -2.69 9.11 2.39
CA GLU A 36 -3.33 10.09 3.28
C GLU A 36 -3.33 9.56 4.69
N GLN A 37 -3.13 10.46 5.64
CA GLN A 37 -3.22 10.09 7.04
C GLN A 37 -4.68 10.13 7.48
N PHE A 38 -5.07 9.23 8.34
CA PHE A 38 -6.42 9.24 8.88
C PHE A 38 -6.39 9.18 10.39
N PRO A 39 -7.41 9.68 11.07
CA PRO A 39 -8.60 10.35 10.54
C PRO A 39 -8.22 11.67 9.86
N LEU A 40 -8.95 12.04 8.80
CA LEU A 40 -8.55 13.14 7.93
C LEU A 40 -8.51 14.50 8.61
N PHE A 41 -9.49 14.77 9.45
CA PHE A 41 -9.63 16.09 10.05
C PHE A 41 -9.50 16.09 11.56
N LYS A 42 -8.88 15.07 12.12
CA LYS A 42 -8.73 14.95 13.55
C LYS A 42 -7.31 14.59 13.94
N GLU A 43 -6.99 14.84 15.16
CA GLU A 43 -5.75 14.40 15.77
C GLU A 43 -6.08 13.57 16.99
N PRO A 44 -5.24 12.63 17.39
CA PRO A 44 -4.00 12.25 16.70
C PRO A 44 -4.28 11.40 15.46
N LYS A 45 -3.36 11.45 14.52
CA LYS A 45 -3.43 10.57 13.35
C LYS A 45 -3.12 9.15 13.79
N GLN A 46 -3.81 8.20 13.18
CA GLN A 46 -3.70 6.80 13.59
C GLN A 46 -3.15 5.88 12.51
N GLY A 47 -3.28 6.26 11.26
CA GLY A 47 -2.84 5.40 10.20
C GLY A 47 -2.80 6.09 8.85
N TRP A 48 -2.57 5.27 7.83
CA TRP A 48 -2.46 5.71 6.45
C TRP A 48 -3.43 4.96 5.58
N LEU A 49 -4.08 5.68 4.67
CA LEU A 49 -4.79 5.09 3.55
C LEU A 49 -3.87 5.22 2.35
N VAL A 50 -3.47 4.11 1.78
CA VAL A 50 -2.50 4.08 0.70
C VAL A 50 -3.15 3.47 -0.54
N HIS A 51 -3.03 4.19 -1.66
CA HIS A 51 -3.43 3.66 -2.96
C HIS A 51 -2.14 3.33 -3.71
N ALA A 52 -1.96 2.07 -4.04
CA ALA A 52 -0.77 1.61 -4.74
C ALA A 52 -1.15 0.91 -6.04
N GLU A 53 -0.23 0.97 -7.00
CA GLU A 53 -0.39 0.26 -8.27
C GLU A 53 0.86 -0.53 -8.55
N PHE A 54 0.69 -1.62 -9.23
CA PHE A 54 1.79 -2.49 -9.63
C PHE A 54 1.31 -3.40 -10.75
N ASN A 55 2.23 -4.11 -11.37
CA ASN A 55 1.82 -5.06 -12.41
C ASN A 55 2.62 -6.35 -12.27
N ASP A 56 2.11 -7.40 -12.86
CA ASP A 56 2.85 -8.62 -13.08
C ASP A 56 2.89 -8.89 -14.59
N GLU A 57 3.08 -10.12 -14.99
CA GLU A 57 3.19 -10.46 -16.41
C GLU A 57 1.88 -10.36 -17.16
N LYS A 58 0.76 -10.39 -16.45
CA LYS A 58 -0.56 -10.47 -17.08
C LYS A 58 -1.46 -9.29 -16.84
N TYR A 59 -1.34 -8.66 -15.67
CA TYR A 59 -2.31 -7.66 -15.24
C TYR A 59 -1.64 -6.46 -14.62
N GLU A 60 -2.32 -5.34 -14.67
CA GLU A 60 -2.01 -4.18 -13.86
C GLU A 60 -3.06 -4.08 -12.76
N TYR A 61 -2.61 -3.90 -11.52
CA TYR A 61 -3.46 -3.92 -10.34
C TYR A 61 -3.49 -2.57 -9.66
N SER A 62 -4.62 -2.27 -9.05
CA SER A 62 -4.77 -1.11 -8.20
C SER A 62 -5.34 -1.58 -6.86
N VAL A 63 -4.66 -1.25 -5.77
CA VAL A 63 -5.07 -1.72 -4.44
C VAL A 63 -5.08 -0.57 -3.46
N GLN A 64 -5.88 -0.72 -2.42
CA GLN A 64 -5.91 0.24 -1.32
C GLN A 64 -5.60 -0.53 -0.03
N MET A 65 -4.72 0.05 0.78
CA MET A 65 -4.29 -0.56 2.03
C MET A 65 -4.45 0.41 3.17
N ASP A 66 -4.89 -0.10 4.32
CA ASP A 66 -4.95 0.65 5.56
C ASP A 66 -3.75 0.20 6.40
N ILE A 67 -2.87 1.13 6.74
CA ILE A 67 -1.63 0.83 7.45
C ILE A 67 -1.63 1.57 8.77
N GLN A 68 -1.44 0.84 9.87
CA GLN A 68 -1.36 1.41 11.20
C GLN A 68 -0.09 2.23 11.37
N MET A 69 -0.24 3.44 11.88
CA MET A 69 0.91 4.31 12.10
C MET A 69 1.80 3.81 13.22
N ALA A 70 1.21 3.19 14.23
CA ALA A 70 1.95 2.78 15.42
C ALA A 70 2.99 1.69 15.12
N ASP A 71 2.68 0.77 14.23
CA ASP A 71 3.56 -0.39 14.01
C ASP A 71 3.75 -0.78 12.55
N GLY A 72 3.12 -0.04 11.64
CA GLY A 72 3.24 -0.34 10.21
C GLY A 72 2.44 -1.57 9.76
N ARG A 73 1.55 -2.08 10.62
CA ARG A 73 0.78 -3.27 10.27
C ARG A 73 -0.35 -2.91 9.31
N ILE A 74 -0.54 -3.75 8.31
CA ILE A 74 -1.64 -3.60 7.37
C ILE A 74 -2.87 -4.25 7.98
N THR A 75 -3.92 -3.46 8.20
CA THR A 75 -5.15 -3.96 8.79
C THR A 75 -6.21 -4.27 7.75
N ARG A 76 -6.02 -3.77 6.54
CA ARG A 76 -6.97 -4.02 5.47
C ARG A 76 -6.28 -3.83 4.13
N SER A 77 -6.57 -4.70 3.18
CA SER A 77 -6.08 -4.57 1.81
C SER A 77 -7.21 -4.96 0.87
N VAL A 78 -7.51 -4.07 -0.06
CA VAL A 78 -8.61 -4.26 -1.00
C VAL A 78 -8.10 -4.04 -2.41
N GLU A 79 -8.34 -5.00 -3.30
CA GLU A 79 -8.03 -4.82 -4.70
C GLU A 79 -9.16 -4.00 -5.32
N LEU A 80 -8.83 -2.83 -5.85
CA LEU A 80 -9.81 -1.94 -6.45
C LEU A 80 -10.17 -2.39 -7.86
N HIS A 81 -9.15 -2.75 -8.64
CA HIS A 81 -9.37 -3.32 -9.96
C HIS A 81 -8.10 -3.98 -10.47
N ARG A 82 -8.25 -4.81 -11.47
CA ARG A 82 -7.13 -5.34 -12.24
C ARG A 82 -7.50 -5.26 -13.71
N LEU A 83 -6.53 -4.89 -14.51
CA LEU A 83 -6.73 -4.73 -15.96
C LEU A 83 -5.71 -5.59 -16.69
N PRO A 84 -6.13 -6.32 -17.73
CA PRO A 84 -5.15 -7.07 -18.52
C PRO A 84 -4.15 -6.12 -19.17
N LEU A 85 -2.91 -6.54 -19.22
CA LEU A 85 -1.92 -5.76 -19.93
C LEU A 85 -2.16 -5.88 -21.43
N SER A 86 -2.04 -4.75 -22.11
CA SER A 86 -2.18 -4.74 -23.56
C SER A 86 -0.99 -5.36 -24.22
N LYS A 87 -1.20 -5.98 -25.30
CA LYS A 87 -0.15 -6.52 -26.12
C LYS A 87 -0.15 -5.86 -27.46
#